data_1296fa43f033bd6515900aeb751dc1d3
#
_entry.id   1296fa43f033bd6515900aeb751dc1d3
#
_cell.length_a   1.000
_cell.length_b   1.000
_cell.length_c   1.000
_cell.angle_alpha   90.00
_cell.angle_beta   90.00
_cell.angle_gamma   90.00
#
_symmetry.space_group_name_H-M   'P 1'
#
loop_
_entity.id
_entity.type
_entity.pdbx_description
1 polymer ?
#
loop_
_entity_poly.entity_id
_entity_poly.type
_entity_poly.pdbx_seq_one_letter_code
_entity_poly.pdbx_strand_id
1 'polypeptide(L)'
;MRFWGKMKIEDGIKQDVTLEEKDFESGVAAVCDRLDLSKPIICTKHRMEIKSFYRTVFYPDDFMESVGFDTFEIEIISKNKKERKIDNF
;
A
#
# COMPACT_ATOMS: atom_id res chain seq x y z
N MET A 1 9.70 3.16 7.89
CA MET A 1 8.70 2.11 7.61
C MET A 1 8.84 1.61 6.20
N ARG A 2 8.66 0.34 6.02
CA ARG A 2 8.69 -0.27 4.70
C ARG A 2 7.29 -0.49 4.21
N PHE A 3 7.01 -0.05 2.99
CA PHE A 3 5.69 -0.16 2.39
C PHE A 3 5.74 -1.06 1.18
N TRP A 4 4.70 -1.85 1.01
CA TRP A 4 4.51 -2.70 -0.16
C TRP A 4 3.20 -2.29 -0.80
N GLY A 5 3.29 -1.67 -1.97
CA GLY A 5 2.10 -1.25 -2.72
C GLY A 5 1.83 -2.22 -3.84
N LYS A 6 0.58 -2.64 -3.96
CA LYS A 6 0.17 -3.64 -4.94
C LYS A 6 -1.02 -3.13 -5.75
N MET A 7 -0.89 -3.16 -7.06
CA MET A 7 -1.97 -2.84 -7.98
C MET A 7 -2.55 -4.17 -8.45
N LYS A 8 -3.83 -4.40 -8.18
CA LYS A 8 -4.44 -5.69 -8.44
C LYS A 8 -5.56 -5.61 -9.47
N ILE A 9 -5.61 -6.60 -10.34
CA ILE A 9 -6.68 -6.77 -11.31
C ILE A 9 -7.13 -8.22 -11.22
N GLU A 10 -8.43 -8.43 -10.99
CA GLU A 10 -9.00 -9.78 -10.94
C GLU A 10 -8.22 -10.69 -10.00
N ASP A 11 -7.97 -10.19 -8.80
CA ASP A 11 -7.29 -10.93 -7.74
C ASP A 11 -5.81 -11.19 -7.99
N GLY A 12 -5.29 -10.77 -9.13
CA GLY A 12 -3.86 -10.93 -9.40
C GLY A 12 -3.12 -9.63 -9.24
N ILE A 13 -1.85 -9.71 -8.88
CA ILE A 13 -1.01 -8.52 -8.77
C ILE A 13 -0.51 -8.16 -10.15
N LYS A 14 -0.90 -6.97 -10.63
CA LYS A 14 -0.43 -6.49 -11.92
C LYS A 14 0.93 -5.83 -11.80
N GLN A 15 1.09 -5.00 -10.77
CA GLN A 15 2.35 -4.32 -10.51
C GLN A 15 2.47 -4.14 -9.01
N ASP A 16 3.69 -4.11 -8.52
CA ASP A 16 3.93 -3.83 -7.12
C ASP A 16 5.28 -3.17 -6.94
N VAL A 17 5.45 -2.55 -5.79
CA VAL A 17 6.72 -1.92 -5.44
C VAL A 17 6.85 -1.92 -3.92
N THR A 18 8.08 -2.10 -3.45
CA THR A 18 8.42 -2.03 -2.04
C THR A 18 9.40 -0.89 -1.86
N LEU A 19 9.15 -0.04 -0.87
CA LEU A 19 10.04 1.08 -0.61
C LEU A 19 9.93 1.50 0.85
N GLU A 20 10.83 2.41 1.24
CA GLU A 20 10.85 2.93 2.61
C GLU A 20 10.43 4.38 2.62
N GLU A 21 9.62 4.74 3.61
CA GLU A 21 9.26 6.12 3.86
C GLU A 21 9.00 6.32 5.33
N LYS A 22 8.93 7.58 5.72
CA LYS A 22 8.86 7.91 7.15
C LYS A 22 7.48 7.75 7.73
N ASP A 23 6.43 7.93 6.93
CA ASP A 23 5.07 7.81 7.42
C ASP A 23 4.15 7.31 6.32
N PHE A 24 2.90 7.06 6.71
CA PHE A 24 1.92 6.47 5.81
C PHE A 24 1.67 7.33 4.59
N GLU A 25 1.45 8.61 4.79
CA GLU A 25 1.12 9.50 3.67
C GLU A 25 2.26 9.60 2.69
N SER A 26 3.48 9.73 3.20
CA SER A 26 4.65 9.75 2.34
C SER A 26 4.82 8.43 1.62
N GLY A 27 4.51 7.32 2.30
CA GLY A 27 4.59 6.00 1.69
C GLY A 27 3.64 5.85 0.54
N VAL A 28 2.38 6.27 0.72
CA VAL A 28 1.39 6.22 -0.35
C VAL A 28 1.86 7.06 -1.54
N ALA A 29 2.33 8.27 -1.27
CA ALA A 29 2.77 9.16 -2.33
C ALA A 29 3.94 8.56 -3.10
N ALA A 30 4.91 8.00 -2.40
CA ALA A 30 6.09 7.44 -3.04
C ALA A 30 5.74 6.20 -3.87
N VAL A 31 4.85 5.35 -3.36
CA VAL A 31 4.41 4.18 -4.12
C VAL A 31 3.70 4.62 -5.38
N CYS A 32 2.82 5.61 -5.28
CA CYS A 32 2.11 6.10 -6.46
C CYS A 32 3.07 6.67 -7.49
N ASP A 33 4.09 7.39 -7.04
CA ASP A 33 5.09 7.91 -7.97
C ASP A 33 5.80 6.79 -8.69
N ARG A 34 6.14 5.72 -7.99
CA ARG A 34 6.85 4.60 -8.59
C ARG A 34 5.98 3.86 -9.59
N LEU A 35 4.68 3.78 -9.34
CA LEU A 35 3.76 3.06 -10.19
C LEU A 35 3.08 3.97 -11.22
N ASP A 36 3.48 5.24 -11.25
CA ASP A 36 2.95 6.21 -12.20
C ASP A 36 1.44 6.38 -12.02
N LEU A 37 1.02 6.52 -10.78
CA LEU A 37 -0.38 6.74 -10.43
C LEU A 37 -0.56 8.10 -9.81
N SER A 38 -1.74 8.70 -10.03
CA SER A 38 -2.12 9.86 -9.24
C SER A 38 -2.39 9.40 -7.81
N LYS A 39 -2.30 10.33 -6.87
CA LYS A 39 -2.45 9.96 -5.46
C LYS A 39 -3.91 9.84 -5.10
N PRO A 40 -4.27 8.82 -4.31
CA PRO A 40 -5.66 8.66 -3.90
C PRO A 40 -6.00 9.60 -2.76
N ILE A 41 -7.29 9.72 -2.49
CA ILE A 41 -7.79 10.46 -1.34
C ILE A 41 -7.68 9.54 -0.13
N ILE A 42 -6.92 9.99 0.87
CA ILE A 42 -6.75 9.20 2.08
C ILE A 42 -7.81 9.62 3.09
N CYS A 43 -8.71 8.69 3.39
CA CYS A 43 -9.80 8.94 4.32
C CYS A 43 -9.46 8.40 5.70
N THR A 44 -10.31 8.75 6.67
CA THR A 44 -10.12 8.27 8.04
C THR A 44 -10.07 6.75 8.08
N LYS A 45 -10.90 6.08 7.29
CA LYS A 45 -10.91 4.61 7.30
C LYS A 45 -9.56 4.04 6.89
N HIS A 46 -8.90 4.67 5.93
CA HIS A 46 -7.58 4.18 5.49
C HIS A 46 -6.57 4.31 6.63
N ARG A 47 -6.61 5.43 7.33
CA ARG A 47 -5.68 5.64 8.45
C ARG A 47 -5.93 4.66 9.57
N MET A 48 -7.19 4.37 9.84
CA MET A 48 -7.51 3.42 10.88
C MET A 48 -7.14 2.01 10.50
N GLU A 49 -7.33 1.65 9.25
CA GLU A 49 -6.99 0.31 8.79
C GLU A 49 -5.49 0.08 8.84
N ILE A 50 -4.72 1.08 8.42
CA ILE A 50 -3.26 0.92 8.45
C ILE A 50 -2.77 0.80 9.88
N LYS A 51 -3.40 1.52 10.80
CA LYS A 51 -3.03 1.49 12.20
C LYS A 51 -3.39 0.16 12.85
N SER A 52 -4.53 -0.39 12.51
CA SER A 52 -5.03 -1.61 13.14
C SER A 52 -4.54 -2.88 12.46
N PHE A 53 -4.43 -2.85 11.15
CA PHE A 53 -4.16 -4.06 10.37
C PHE A 53 -2.85 -3.99 9.58
N TYR A 54 -2.16 -2.86 9.60
CA TYR A 54 -0.92 -2.63 8.84
C TYR A 54 -1.15 -2.72 7.34
N ARG A 55 -2.39 -2.54 6.90
CA ARG A 55 -2.70 -2.52 5.47
C ARG A 55 -4.03 -1.83 5.27
N THR A 56 -4.18 -1.26 4.08
CA THR A 56 -5.44 -0.67 3.68
C THR A 56 -5.57 -0.81 2.16
N VAL A 57 -6.79 -0.70 1.66
CA VAL A 57 -7.08 -0.88 0.25
C VAL A 57 -7.77 0.37 -0.27
N PHE A 58 -7.28 0.86 -1.40
CA PHE A 58 -7.92 1.95 -2.12
C PHE A 58 -8.64 1.38 -3.33
N TYR A 59 -9.83 1.90 -3.57
CA TYR A 59 -10.64 1.48 -4.71
C TYR A 59 -10.62 2.56 -5.77
N PRO A 60 -11.06 2.28 -7.00
CA PRO A 60 -11.02 3.30 -8.05
C PRO A 60 -11.71 4.59 -7.67
N ASP A 61 -12.77 4.53 -6.86
CA ASP A 61 -13.48 5.73 -6.45
C ASP A 61 -12.67 6.63 -5.54
N ASP A 62 -11.59 6.12 -4.96
CA ASP A 62 -10.73 6.91 -4.10
C ASP A 62 -9.76 7.76 -4.90
N PHE A 63 -9.73 7.61 -6.20
CA PHE A 63 -8.83 8.36 -7.08
C PHE A 63 -9.61 9.38 -7.87
N MET A 64 -8.99 10.54 -8.09
CA MET A 64 -9.64 11.61 -8.86
C MET A 64 -9.67 11.30 -10.35
N GLU A 65 -8.77 10.45 -10.81
CA GLU A 65 -8.66 10.09 -12.22
C GLU A 65 -9.04 8.65 -12.42
N SER A 66 -9.40 8.31 -13.65
CA SER A 66 -9.66 6.93 -14.00
C SER A 66 -8.42 6.09 -13.80
N VAL A 67 -8.59 4.89 -13.30
CA VAL A 67 -7.47 3.99 -13.06
C VAL A 67 -7.75 2.66 -13.75
N GLY A 68 -6.68 1.93 -14.04
CA GLY A 68 -6.78 0.68 -14.77
C GLY A 68 -6.62 -0.55 -13.90
N PHE A 69 -7.08 -0.48 -12.66
CA PHE A 69 -6.97 -1.61 -11.75
C PHE A 69 -8.24 -1.71 -10.90
N ASP A 70 -8.39 -2.85 -10.23
CA ASP A 70 -9.54 -3.07 -9.37
C ASP A 70 -9.30 -2.58 -7.96
N THR A 71 -8.12 -2.81 -7.41
CA THR A 71 -7.76 -2.35 -6.08
C THR A 71 -6.29 -1.97 -6.05
N PHE A 72 -5.96 -1.10 -5.10
CA PHE A 72 -4.60 -0.67 -4.86
C PHE A 72 -4.36 -0.82 -3.36
N GLU A 73 -3.55 -1.78 -2.99
CA GLU A 73 -3.34 -2.12 -1.59
C GLU A 73 -1.99 -1.61 -1.11
N ILE A 74 -1.99 -1.00 0.08
CA ILE A 74 -0.77 -0.54 0.74
C ILE A 74 -0.63 -1.34 2.01
N GLU A 75 0.51 -1.96 2.19
CA GLU A 75 0.79 -2.77 3.36
C GLU A 75 2.09 -2.31 3.98
N ILE A 76 2.14 -2.25 5.31
CA ILE A 76 3.38 -1.96 6.03
C ILE A 76 4.04 -3.28 6.37
N ILE A 77 5.27 -3.44 5.90
CA ILE A 77 6.04 -4.64 6.17
C ILE A 77 7.03 -4.31 7.26
N SER A 78 6.89 -4.96 8.40
CA SER A 78 7.77 -4.70 9.52
C SER A 78 9.08 -5.42 9.33
N LYS A 79 10.18 -4.70 9.50
CA LYS A 79 11.47 -5.35 9.45
C LYS A 79 11.62 -6.38 10.54
N ASN A 80 11.06 -6.10 11.69
CA ASN A 80 11.18 -7.02 12.80
C ASN A 80 10.52 -8.35 12.50
N LYS A 81 9.46 -8.31 11.74
CA LYS A 81 8.77 -9.54 11.43
C LYS A 81 9.64 -10.50 10.69
N LYS A 82 10.42 -10.03 9.76
CA LYS A 82 11.20 -10.97 9.02
C LYS A 82 12.29 -11.56 9.84
N GLU A 83 12.74 -10.87 10.85
CA GLU A 83 13.76 -11.44 11.71
C GLU A 83 13.25 -12.59 12.53
N ARG A 84 11.98 -12.53 12.85
CA ARG A 84 11.42 -13.60 13.64
C ARG A 84 11.26 -14.87 12.88
N LYS A 85 11.17 -14.76 11.74
CA LYS A 85 10.92 -15.93 11.02
C LYS A 85 11.87 -16.94 11.18
N ILE A 86 11.90 -16.48 11.81
CA ILE A 86 12.25 -17.04 11.91
C ILE A 86 12.35 -17.81 12.36
N ASP A 87 12.26 -17.54 12.71
CA ASP A 87 12.25 -17.99 13.15
C ASP A 87 12.09 -18.85 13.43
N ASN A 88 12.09 -18.88 13.66
CA ASN A 88 11.89 -19.51 13.99
C ASN A 88 11.73 -20.38 13.90
N PHE A 89 12.00 -20.39 13.90
CA PHE A 89 11.71 -20.98 13.77
C PHE A 89 11.81 -21.55 13.61
#